data_10126a01f0b8c5a9ebd6bfce81883ace
#
_entry.id   10126a01f0b8c5a9ebd6bfce81883ace
#
_cell.length_a   1.000
_cell.length_b   1.000
_cell.length_c   1.000
_cell.angle_alpha   90.00
_cell.angle_beta   90.00
_cell.angle_gamma   90.00
#
_symmetry.space_group_name_H-M   'P 1'
#
loop_
_entity.id
_entity.type
_entity.pdbx_description
1 polymer ?
#
loop_
_entity_poly.entity_id
_entity_poly.type
_entity_poly.pdbx_seq_one_letter_code
_entity_poly.pdbx_strand_id
1 'polypeptide(L)'
;VAVGDGYAVRAILLRPEGWGLPRIRVNTLAPYLLTALIPRPQRLVYVSSDLHLQARPDLEALAKGQIGYSESKFYLVLLAKALARFWPEVYANAVDPGWVPTKMGGPNAPDSLEAGMATQVWLAVSDDPRAKVSGRYFHHLREARPQPQADDVGLQAAFLKACAKLTGVALPRGG
;
A
#
# COMPACT_ATOMS: atom_id res chain seq x y z
N VAL A 1 9.25 6.09 1.26
CA VAL A 1 9.62 5.99 -0.17
C VAL A 1 11.06 6.46 -0.27
N ALA A 2 12.00 5.56 -0.55
CA ALA A 2 13.35 5.93 -0.90
C ALA A 2 13.34 6.45 -2.34
N VAL A 3 13.64 7.73 -2.53
CA VAL A 3 13.75 8.34 -3.86
C VAL A 3 15.24 8.47 -4.16
N GLY A 4 15.71 7.73 -5.15
CA GLY A 4 17.03 7.92 -5.74
C GLY A 4 17.12 9.24 -6.50
N ASP A 5 18.32 9.70 -6.70
CA ASP A 5 18.75 11.01 -7.18
C ASP A 5 17.85 11.74 -8.18
N GLY A 6 17.46 12.96 -7.84
CA GLY A 6 17.10 14.01 -8.79
C GLY A 6 15.61 14.29 -8.99
N TYR A 7 14.68 13.79 -8.19
CA TYR A 7 13.24 14.01 -8.39
C TYR A 7 12.65 15.04 -7.43
N ALA A 8 12.14 16.15 -7.98
CA ALA A 8 11.34 17.10 -7.23
C ALA A 8 9.97 16.48 -6.90
N VAL A 9 9.73 16.20 -5.61
CA VAL A 9 8.39 15.85 -5.11
C VAL A 9 7.54 17.12 -5.18
N ARG A 10 6.63 17.21 -6.14
CA ARG A 10 5.58 18.21 -6.09
C ARG A 10 4.64 17.87 -4.94
N ALA A 11 4.62 18.69 -3.90
CA ALA A 11 3.60 18.61 -2.87
C ALA A 11 2.24 18.90 -3.51
N ILE A 12 1.43 17.87 -3.65
CA ILE A 12 0.04 18.04 -4.05
C ILE A 12 -0.72 18.40 -2.79
N LEU A 13 -1.15 19.65 -2.72
CA LEU A 13 -2.12 20.11 -1.74
C LEU A 13 -3.44 19.39 -2.02
N LEU A 14 -3.61 18.23 -1.38
CA LEU A 14 -4.88 17.53 -1.34
C LEU A 14 -5.86 18.44 -0.62
N ARG A 15 -6.86 18.96 -1.35
CA ARG A 15 -7.87 19.86 -0.77
C ARG A 15 -8.53 19.14 0.41
N PRO A 16 -8.55 19.76 1.62
CA PRO A 16 -9.05 19.11 2.82
C PRO A 16 -10.56 18.81 2.80
N GLU A 17 -11.28 19.51 1.97
CA GLU A 17 -12.75 19.49 1.96
C GLU A 17 -13.26 18.30 1.14
N GLY A 18 -13.95 17.37 1.80
CA GLY A 18 -14.66 16.26 1.16
C GLY A 18 -14.01 14.88 1.20
N TRP A 19 -12.81 14.71 1.77
CA TRP A 19 -12.07 13.42 1.71
C TRP A 19 -12.16 12.57 3.00
N GLY A 20 -13.20 12.66 3.77
CA GLY A 20 -13.42 11.80 4.92
C GLY A 20 -12.34 11.90 6.02
N LEU A 21 -12.25 10.85 6.83
CA LEU A 21 -11.33 10.76 7.97
C LEU A 21 -9.86 10.70 7.52
N PRO A 22 -8.90 11.15 8.35
CA PRO A 22 -7.44 11.12 8.06
C PRO A 22 -6.92 9.76 7.55
N ARG A 23 -7.52 8.65 7.99
CA ARG A 23 -7.14 7.29 7.61
C ARG A 23 -7.24 7.02 6.12
N ILE A 24 -8.31 7.46 5.46
CA ILE A 24 -8.46 7.30 4.01
C ILE A 24 -7.42 8.11 3.27
N ARG A 25 -7.21 9.35 3.68
CA ARG A 25 -6.27 10.25 3.04
C ARG A 25 -4.86 9.71 3.12
N VAL A 26 -4.43 9.32 4.32
CA VAL A 26 -3.04 8.92 4.59
C VAL A 26 -2.77 7.47 4.18
N ASN A 27 -3.70 6.54 4.49
CA ASN A 27 -3.42 5.12 4.30
C ASN A 27 -3.89 4.56 2.95
N THR A 28 -4.75 5.28 2.21
CA THR A 28 -5.31 4.77 0.95
C THR A 28 -5.05 5.72 -0.23
N LEU A 29 -5.54 6.96 -0.15
CA LEU A 29 -5.47 7.87 -1.28
C LEU A 29 -4.07 8.46 -1.48
N ALA A 30 -3.32 8.76 -0.43
CA ALA A 30 -1.95 9.24 -0.56
C ALA A 30 -1.00 8.19 -1.17
N PRO A 31 -0.98 6.91 -0.74
CA PRO A 31 -0.22 5.87 -1.43
C PRO A 31 -0.61 5.71 -2.88
N TYR A 32 -1.91 5.73 -3.20
CA TYR A 32 -2.38 5.69 -4.59
C TYR A 32 -1.87 6.88 -5.41
N LEU A 33 -2.00 8.10 -4.89
CA LEU A 33 -1.54 9.31 -5.56
C LEU A 33 -0.03 9.35 -5.77
N LEU A 34 0.74 8.99 -4.74
CA LEU A 34 2.19 8.90 -4.85
C LEU A 34 2.58 7.90 -5.95
N THR A 35 1.90 6.74 -5.98
CA THR A 35 2.11 5.74 -7.03
C THR A 35 1.79 6.29 -8.42
N ALA A 36 0.70 7.04 -8.57
CA ALA A 36 0.27 7.58 -9.86
C ALA A 36 1.14 8.74 -10.38
N LEU A 37 1.79 9.49 -9.50
CA LEU A 37 2.41 10.78 -9.83
C LEU A 37 3.93 10.78 -9.81
N ILE A 38 4.57 9.84 -9.10
CA ILE A 38 6.02 9.68 -9.17
C ILE A 38 6.40 8.97 -10.48
N PRO A 39 7.60 9.24 -11.03
CA PRO A 39 8.14 8.40 -12.09
C PRO A 39 8.12 6.94 -11.65
N ARG A 40 7.71 6.03 -12.56
CA ARG A 40 7.51 4.63 -12.23
C ARG A 40 8.79 4.02 -11.67
N PRO A 41 8.82 3.62 -10.38
CA PRO A 41 10.01 3.02 -9.78
C PRO A 41 10.07 1.53 -10.11
N GLN A 42 11.23 0.93 -9.98
CA GLN A 42 11.39 -0.51 -10.12
C GLN A 42 10.70 -1.29 -8.98
N ARG A 43 10.57 -0.68 -7.79
CA ARG A 43 10.06 -1.34 -6.59
C ARG A 43 9.09 -0.43 -5.84
N LEU A 44 8.00 -1.01 -5.37
CA LEU A 44 6.98 -0.38 -4.53
C LEU A 44 6.70 -1.28 -3.32
N VAL A 45 6.83 -0.72 -2.12
CA VAL A 45 6.56 -1.43 -0.87
C VAL A 45 5.48 -0.69 -0.10
N TYR A 46 4.34 -1.34 0.12
CA TYR A 46 3.20 -0.79 0.83
C TYR A 46 3.13 -1.36 2.23
N VAL A 47 3.24 -0.50 3.24
CA VAL A 47 3.20 -0.92 4.65
C VAL A 47 1.75 -1.12 5.10
N SER A 48 1.33 -2.39 5.10
CA SER A 48 0.03 -2.86 5.58
C SER A 48 0.05 -3.18 7.08
N SER A 49 -0.71 -4.16 7.51
CA SER A 49 -0.79 -4.75 8.85
C SER A 49 -1.54 -6.08 8.75
N ASP A 50 -1.31 -6.99 9.69
CA ASP A 50 -2.10 -8.23 9.86
C ASP A 50 -3.60 -7.96 10.07
N LEU A 51 -3.94 -6.80 10.64
CA LEU A 51 -5.35 -6.39 10.81
C LEU A 51 -6.13 -6.30 9.49
N HIS A 52 -5.45 -6.24 8.32
CA HIS A 52 -6.14 -6.31 7.03
C HIS A 52 -6.90 -7.63 6.82
N LEU A 53 -6.52 -8.71 7.54
CA LEU A 53 -7.23 -10.00 7.49
C LEU A 53 -8.67 -9.92 7.98
N GLN A 54 -8.98 -8.95 8.85
CA GLN A 54 -10.31 -8.70 9.40
C GLN A 54 -11.13 -7.70 8.55
N ALA A 55 -10.55 -7.16 7.49
CA ALA A 55 -11.20 -6.13 6.67
C ALA A 55 -12.43 -6.69 5.96
N ARG A 56 -13.45 -5.83 5.87
CA ARG A 56 -14.64 -6.01 5.06
C ARG A 56 -14.64 -4.92 3.99
N PRO A 57 -14.04 -5.20 2.81
CA PRO A 57 -13.89 -4.16 1.79
C PRO A 57 -15.25 -3.69 1.28
N ASP A 58 -15.45 -2.38 1.34
CA ASP A 58 -16.63 -1.68 0.87
C ASP A 58 -16.20 -0.40 0.13
N LEU A 59 -16.34 -0.40 -1.18
CA LEU A 59 -15.96 0.72 -2.03
C LEU A 59 -16.94 1.90 -1.93
N GLU A 60 -18.20 1.68 -1.52
CA GLU A 60 -19.12 2.79 -1.25
C GLU A 60 -18.72 3.49 0.05
N ALA A 61 -18.40 2.74 1.10
CA ALA A 61 -17.86 3.29 2.33
C ALA A 61 -16.53 4.02 2.09
N LEU A 62 -15.65 3.49 1.22
CA LEU A 62 -14.44 4.17 0.77
C LEU A 62 -14.78 5.52 0.13
N ALA A 63 -15.72 5.55 -0.80
CA ALA A 63 -16.12 6.78 -1.50
C ALA A 63 -16.72 7.84 -0.54
N LYS A 64 -17.39 7.40 0.52
CA LYS A 64 -17.97 8.28 1.56
C LYS A 64 -16.98 8.67 2.67
N GLY A 65 -15.75 8.16 2.62
CA GLY A 65 -14.78 8.42 3.67
C GLY A 65 -15.01 7.62 4.97
N GLN A 66 -15.76 6.53 4.95
CA GLN A 66 -16.27 5.80 6.11
C GLN A 66 -15.62 4.41 6.28
N ILE A 67 -14.33 4.30 6.07
CA ILE A 67 -13.59 3.04 6.29
C ILE A 67 -12.83 3.03 7.61
N GLY A 68 -12.67 1.83 8.17
CA GLY A 68 -11.86 1.57 9.35
C GLY A 68 -10.35 1.41 9.03
N TYR A 69 -9.57 1.13 10.08
CA TYR A 69 -8.14 0.89 9.94
C TYR A 69 -7.86 -0.38 9.14
N SER A 70 -8.56 -1.47 9.44
CA SER A 70 -8.40 -2.76 8.75
C SER A 70 -8.65 -2.65 7.25
N GLU A 71 -9.72 -1.96 6.85
CA GLU A 71 -10.01 -1.71 5.44
C GLU A 71 -8.92 -0.85 4.79
N SER A 72 -8.44 0.19 5.48
CA SER A 72 -7.37 1.05 4.95
C SER A 72 -6.08 0.27 4.70
N LYS A 73 -5.76 -0.72 5.54
CA LYS A 73 -4.61 -1.61 5.38
C LYS A 73 -4.83 -2.69 4.33
N PHE A 74 -6.06 -3.19 4.21
CA PHE A 74 -6.46 -4.09 3.12
C PHE A 74 -6.29 -3.42 1.74
N TYR A 75 -6.69 -2.17 1.61
CA TYR A 75 -6.55 -1.45 0.33
C TYR A 75 -5.10 -1.25 -0.10
N LEU A 76 -4.14 -1.27 0.80
CA LEU A 76 -2.71 -1.28 0.45
C LEU A 76 -2.27 -2.64 -0.15
N VAL A 77 -2.77 -3.75 0.40
CA VAL A 77 -2.56 -5.08 -0.18
C VAL A 77 -3.22 -5.17 -1.55
N LEU A 78 -4.45 -4.69 -1.65
CA LEU A 78 -5.21 -4.67 -2.91
C LEU A 78 -4.49 -3.83 -3.99
N LEU A 79 -3.93 -2.67 -3.59
CA LEU A 79 -3.14 -1.81 -4.49
C LEU A 79 -1.90 -2.55 -5.00
N ALA A 80 -1.12 -3.19 -4.13
CA ALA A 80 0.07 -3.96 -4.52
C ALA A 80 -0.28 -5.06 -5.54
N LYS A 81 -1.36 -5.82 -5.29
CA LYS A 81 -1.82 -6.88 -6.20
C LYS A 81 -2.34 -6.34 -7.54
N ALA A 82 -3.08 -5.23 -7.49
CA ALA A 82 -3.56 -4.57 -8.70
C ALA A 82 -2.40 -4.07 -9.57
N LEU A 83 -1.38 -3.48 -8.94
CA LEU A 83 -0.20 -2.97 -9.65
C LEU A 83 0.68 -4.07 -10.23
N ALA A 84 0.80 -5.21 -9.57
CA ALA A 84 1.51 -6.37 -10.12
C ALA A 84 0.93 -6.85 -11.47
N ARG A 85 -0.35 -6.59 -11.70
CA ARG A 85 -1.02 -6.88 -12.97
C ARG A 85 -0.98 -5.70 -13.94
N PHE A 86 -1.05 -4.49 -13.42
CA PHE A 86 -1.13 -3.27 -14.21
C PHE A 86 0.25 -2.81 -14.70
N TRP A 87 1.30 -3.06 -13.90
CA TRP A 87 2.71 -2.80 -14.20
C TRP A 87 3.55 -4.04 -13.92
N PRO A 88 3.53 -5.06 -14.80
CA PRO A 88 4.21 -6.33 -14.56
C PRO A 88 5.74 -6.22 -14.41
N GLU A 89 6.32 -5.12 -14.87
CA GLU A 89 7.73 -4.79 -14.73
C GLU A 89 8.12 -4.22 -13.36
N VAL A 90 7.13 -3.88 -12.52
CA VAL A 90 7.34 -3.29 -11.19
C VAL A 90 7.16 -4.34 -10.09
N TYR A 91 8.11 -4.45 -9.19
CA TYR A 91 7.99 -5.30 -8.00
C TYR A 91 7.16 -4.58 -6.92
N ALA A 92 5.83 -4.67 -7.03
CA ALA A 92 4.89 -4.05 -6.11
C ALA A 92 4.41 -5.06 -5.08
N ASN A 93 4.78 -4.87 -3.80
CA ASN A 93 4.45 -5.80 -2.73
C ASN A 93 3.89 -5.07 -1.50
N ALA A 94 3.13 -5.78 -0.68
CA ALA A 94 2.67 -5.29 0.61
C ALA A 94 3.40 -6.01 1.75
N VAL A 95 3.55 -5.32 2.88
CA VAL A 95 4.27 -5.85 4.05
C VAL A 95 3.55 -5.51 5.34
N ASP A 96 3.54 -6.46 6.25
CA ASP A 96 3.23 -6.24 7.66
C ASP A 96 4.53 -6.07 8.44
N PRO A 97 4.74 -4.93 9.10
CA PRO A 97 5.93 -4.71 9.93
C PRO A 97 5.90 -5.48 11.26
N GLY A 98 4.77 -6.11 11.61
CA GLY A 98 4.52 -6.63 12.94
C GLY A 98 4.07 -5.54 13.93
N TRP A 99 4.00 -5.91 15.21
CA TRP A 99 3.64 -4.98 16.27
C TRP A 99 4.89 -4.46 16.97
N VAL A 100 5.32 -3.26 16.56
CA VAL A 100 6.61 -2.64 16.93
C VAL A 100 6.44 -1.52 17.96
N PRO A 101 7.40 -1.30 18.89
CA PRO A 101 7.32 -0.30 19.96
C PRO A 101 7.56 1.13 19.42
N THR A 102 6.60 1.62 18.65
CA THR A 102 6.51 2.98 18.15
C THR A 102 5.49 3.78 18.96
N LYS A 103 5.33 5.07 18.68
CA LYS A 103 4.25 5.88 19.26
C LYS A 103 2.85 5.27 19.03
N MET A 104 2.66 4.55 17.91
CA MET A 104 1.40 3.88 17.59
C MET A 104 1.29 2.52 18.28
N GLY A 105 2.36 1.73 18.29
CA GLY A 105 2.37 0.38 18.86
C GLY A 105 2.43 0.35 20.38
N GLY A 106 2.93 1.42 21.00
CA GLY A 106 3.12 1.49 22.44
C GLY A 106 4.35 0.71 22.94
N PRO A 107 4.73 0.90 24.23
CA PRO A 107 5.98 0.36 24.78
C PRO A 107 5.96 -1.16 24.96
N ASN A 108 4.80 -1.78 25.00
CA ASN A 108 4.63 -3.21 25.23
C ASN A 108 4.57 -4.05 23.94
N ALA A 109 4.83 -3.44 22.78
CA ALA A 109 4.85 -4.15 21.50
C ALA A 109 5.97 -5.22 21.50
N PRO A 110 5.69 -6.46 21.07
CA PRO A 110 6.59 -7.60 21.23
C PRO A 110 7.73 -7.64 20.20
N ASP A 111 7.54 -6.99 19.04
CA ASP A 111 8.52 -7.06 17.95
C ASP A 111 9.60 -5.99 18.12
N SER A 112 10.84 -6.28 17.71
CA SER A 112 11.91 -5.29 17.69
C SER A 112 11.72 -4.30 16.53
N LEU A 113 12.27 -3.08 16.65
CA LEU A 113 12.30 -2.11 15.56
C LEU A 113 13.03 -2.65 14.32
N GLU A 114 14.09 -3.42 14.54
CA GLU A 114 14.87 -4.06 13.45
C GLU A 114 14.01 -5.08 12.69
N ALA A 115 13.30 -5.96 13.38
CA ALA A 115 12.37 -6.91 12.76
C ALA A 115 11.28 -6.17 11.98
N GLY A 116 10.76 -5.08 12.56
CA GLY A 116 9.72 -4.26 11.95
C GLY A 116 10.13 -3.56 10.66
N MET A 117 11.40 -3.24 10.46
CA MET A 117 11.89 -2.59 9.24
C MET A 117 12.55 -3.54 8.23
N ALA A 118 13.04 -4.70 8.68
CA ALA A 118 13.88 -5.58 7.88
C ALA A 118 13.21 -5.99 6.55
N THR A 119 11.93 -6.32 6.58
CA THR A 119 11.19 -6.76 5.39
C THR A 119 11.04 -5.65 4.36
N GLN A 120 10.75 -4.42 4.79
CA GLN A 120 10.62 -3.26 3.90
C GLN A 120 11.94 -2.96 3.21
N VAL A 121 13.04 -2.95 3.96
CA VAL A 121 14.39 -2.71 3.42
C VAL A 121 14.76 -3.82 2.45
N TRP A 122 14.57 -5.08 2.85
CA TRP A 122 14.88 -6.23 1.99
C TRP A 122 14.09 -6.19 0.66
N LEU A 123 12.79 -5.93 0.69
CA LEU A 123 11.98 -5.78 -0.53
C LEU A 123 12.42 -4.59 -1.38
N ALA A 124 12.91 -3.52 -0.76
CA ALA A 124 13.27 -2.30 -1.46
C ALA A 124 14.62 -2.40 -2.20
N VAL A 125 15.60 -3.14 -1.66
CA VAL A 125 16.97 -3.07 -2.17
C VAL A 125 17.66 -4.41 -2.43
N SER A 126 17.09 -5.55 -1.96
CA SER A 126 17.78 -6.84 -2.05
C SER A 126 17.79 -7.42 -3.48
N ASP A 127 18.89 -8.04 -3.83
CA ASP A 127 19.01 -8.84 -5.05
C ASP A 127 18.56 -10.30 -4.90
N ASP A 128 18.13 -10.70 -3.70
CA ASP A 128 17.52 -12.01 -3.45
C ASP A 128 16.34 -12.24 -4.42
N PRO A 129 16.30 -13.35 -5.16
CA PRO A 129 15.18 -13.67 -6.06
C PRO A 129 13.81 -13.66 -5.35
N ARG A 130 13.77 -13.96 -4.05
CA ARG A 130 12.55 -13.93 -3.24
C ARG A 130 12.02 -12.50 -3.01
N ALA A 131 12.88 -11.47 -3.13
CA ALA A 131 12.48 -10.06 -3.07
C ALA A 131 12.08 -9.50 -4.44
N LYS A 132 12.51 -10.16 -5.53
CA LYS A 132 12.21 -9.77 -6.92
C LYS A 132 10.91 -10.38 -7.42
N VAL A 133 9.85 -10.20 -6.66
CA VAL A 133 8.49 -10.70 -6.95
C VAL A 133 7.49 -9.55 -6.89
N SER A 134 6.28 -9.76 -7.39
CA SER A 134 5.23 -8.74 -7.40
C SER A 134 3.88 -9.32 -6.97
N GLY A 135 3.03 -8.48 -6.36
CA GLY A 135 1.70 -8.86 -5.91
C GLY A 135 1.69 -9.75 -4.66
N ARG A 136 2.78 -9.77 -3.90
CA ARG A 136 2.91 -10.61 -2.71
C ARG A 136 2.70 -9.80 -1.43
N TYR A 137 2.41 -10.53 -0.36
CA TYR A 137 2.30 -10.01 0.99
C TYR A 137 3.34 -10.69 1.89
N PHE A 138 4.07 -9.90 2.67
CA PHE A 138 5.17 -10.38 3.48
C PHE A 138 5.02 -9.98 4.94
N HIS A 139 5.54 -10.86 5.82
CA HIS A 139 5.73 -10.60 7.24
C HIS A 139 7.08 -11.22 7.66
N HIS A 140 7.94 -10.46 8.35
CA HIS A 140 9.24 -10.90 8.85
C HIS A 140 10.06 -11.71 7.83
N LEU A 141 10.31 -11.12 6.63
CA LEU A 141 11.07 -11.72 5.51
C LEU A 141 10.46 -12.98 4.89
N ARG A 142 9.22 -13.32 5.24
CA ARG A 142 8.50 -14.49 4.72
C ARG A 142 7.24 -14.06 4.00
N GLU A 143 6.96 -14.73 2.90
CA GLU A 143 5.66 -14.58 2.24
C GLU A 143 4.55 -15.14 3.14
N ALA A 144 3.49 -14.37 3.28
CA ALA A 144 2.32 -14.73 4.06
C ALA A 144 1.05 -14.63 3.20
N ARG A 145 -0.02 -15.30 3.60
CA ARG A 145 -1.31 -15.25 2.90
C ARG A 145 -2.06 -13.99 3.32
N PRO A 146 -2.44 -13.13 2.38
CA PRO A 146 -3.29 -11.99 2.68
C PRO A 146 -4.77 -12.43 2.77
N GLN A 147 -5.64 -11.49 3.13
CA GLN A 147 -7.09 -11.67 3.07
C GLN A 147 -7.51 -12.05 1.64
N PRO A 148 -8.27 -13.16 1.43
CA PRO A 148 -8.49 -13.76 0.11
C PRO A 148 -9.13 -12.84 -0.94
N GLN A 149 -9.99 -11.89 -0.52
CA GLN A 149 -10.62 -10.94 -1.44
C GLN A 149 -9.59 -10.02 -2.12
N ALA A 150 -8.36 -9.94 -1.61
CA ALA A 150 -7.29 -9.19 -2.28
C ALA A 150 -6.90 -9.80 -3.64
N ASP A 151 -7.23 -11.06 -3.88
CA ASP A 151 -7.01 -11.75 -5.16
C ASP A 151 -8.16 -11.56 -6.16
N ASP A 152 -9.27 -10.95 -5.74
CA ASP A 152 -10.39 -10.63 -6.62
C ASP A 152 -10.00 -9.53 -7.63
N VAL A 153 -9.87 -9.93 -8.87
CA VAL A 153 -9.50 -9.06 -10.00
C VAL A 153 -10.53 -7.96 -10.24
N GLY A 154 -11.81 -8.28 -10.07
CA GLY A 154 -12.90 -7.32 -10.20
C GLY A 154 -12.83 -6.24 -9.13
N LEU A 155 -12.58 -6.65 -7.88
CA LEU A 155 -12.40 -5.73 -6.76
C LEU A 155 -11.16 -4.85 -6.95
N GLN A 156 -10.05 -5.41 -7.42
CA GLN A 156 -8.83 -4.64 -7.74
C GLN A 156 -9.12 -3.54 -8.77
N ALA A 157 -9.79 -3.88 -9.87
CA ALA A 157 -10.13 -2.93 -10.92
C ALA A 157 -11.10 -1.85 -10.44
N ALA A 158 -12.13 -2.25 -9.69
CA ALA A 158 -13.09 -1.32 -9.11
C ALA A 158 -12.45 -0.36 -8.09
N PHE A 159 -11.52 -0.86 -7.27
CA PHE A 159 -10.75 -0.04 -6.33
C PHE A 159 -9.90 1.02 -7.05
N LEU A 160 -9.13 0.64 -8.08
CA LEU A 160 -8.34 1.60 -8.86
C LEU A 160 -9.22 2.68 -9.49
N LYS A 161 -10.38 2.28 -10.03
CA LYS A 161 -11.38 3.22 -10.59
C LYS A 161 -11.95 4.16 -9.52
N ALA A 162 -12.25 3.65 -8.34
CA ALA A 162 -12.72 4.46 -7.21
C ALA A 162 -11.66 5.47 -6.77
N CYS A 163 -10.41 5.05 -6.62
CA CYS A 163 -9.30 5.95 -6.28
C CYS A 163 -9.09 7.02 -7.36
N ALA A 164 -9.12 6.66 -8.64
CA ALA A 164 -9.00 7.62 -9.73
C ALA A 164 -10.13 8.64 -9.71
N LYS A 165 -11.37 8.22 -9.45
CA LYS A 165 -12.54 9.12 -9.32
C LYS A 165 -12.40 10.06 -8.14
N LEU A 166 -11.97 9.55 -6.96
CA LEU A 166 -11.83 10.33 -5.74
C LEU A 166 -10.69 11.35 -5.82
N THR A 167 -9.61 11.01 -6.50
CA THR A 167 -8.41 11.86 -6.57
C THR A 167 -8.35 12.74 -7.82
N GLY A 168 -9.14 12.43 -8.84
CA GLY A 168 -9.03 13.04 -10.16
C GLY A 168 -7.80 12.61 -10.96
N VAL A 169 -7.04 11.63 -10.47
CA VAL A 169 -5.77 11.17 -11.07
C VAL A 169 -5.88 9.69 -11.41
N ALA A 170 -5.71 9.32 -12.67
CA ALA A 170 -5.61 7.93 -13.10
C ALA A 170 -4.17 7.42 -13.02
N LEU A 171 -3.99 6.12 -12.77
CA LEU A 171 -2.68 5.49 -12.92
C LEU A 171 -2.23 5.60 -14.40
N PRO A 172 -0.98 6.00 -14.66
CA PRO A 172 -0.44 6.00 -16.01
C PRO A 172 -0.42 4.57 -16.56
N ARG A 173 -0.83 4.40 -17.82
CA ARG A 173 -0.80 3.09 -18.47
C ARG A 173 0.62 2.55 -18.51
N GLY A 174 0.74 1.23 -18.51
CA GLY A 174 2.00 0.54 -18.80
C GLY A 174 2.47 0.97 -20.19
N GLY A 175 3.76 1.27 -20.33
CA GLY A 175 4.39 1.47 -21.63
C GLY A 175 4.52 0.14 -22.35
#